data_0ebba7cfd933e06d0c5660983d1fd6b4
#
_entry.id   0ebba7cfd933e06d0c5660983d1fd6b4
#
_cell.length_a   1.000
_cell.length_b   1.000
_cell.length_c   1.000
_cell.angle_alpha   90.00
_cell.angle_beta   90.00
_cell.angle_gamma   90.00
#
_symmetry.space_group_name_H-M   'P 1'
#
loop_
_entity.id
_entity.type
_entity.pdbx_description
1 polymer ?
#
loop_
_entity_poly.entity_id
_entity_poly.type
_entity_poly.pdbx_seq_one_letter_code
_entity_poly.pdbx_strand_id
1 'polypeptide(L)'
;MLALLVAAGVALGTLVPRPLFGGAAAGDATSRHILVFTNPIHTDIAVPIDDGVLEKFDFLLDAGIQADLPTARYLVFGWGSKAFYIGTPTWSELKPAPVLAALTLDNSVMHVDLAGEIALPQPTVSRFDISEAGFASLLDFIDSSFERGSAGVQRIPGVAYGAYDGFFDANGKFNALAGCNTWTAAALRQAGLTTGWWNPLPATLNWSLGLYNRPSSFQPGGVQP
;
A
#
# COMPACT_ATOMS: atom_id res chain seq x y z
N MET A 1 13.46 -27.62 -11.72
CA MET A 1 12.40 -28.03 -10.77
C MET A 1 12.03 -26.92 -9.80
N LEU A 2 12.96 -26.34 -9.04
CA LEU A 2 12.65 -25.25 -8.08
C LEU A 2 11.96 -24.05 -8.74
N ALA A 3 12.45 -23.53 -9.86
CA ALA A 3 11.86 -22.41 -10.56
C ALA A 3 10.40 -22.65 -11.01
N LEU A 4 10.08 -23.87 -11.45
CA LEU A 4 8.71 -24.24 -11.81
C LEU A 4 7.79 -24.30 -10.59
N LEU A 5 8.28 -24.78 -9.45
CA LEU A 5 7.52 -24.78 -8.20
C LEU A 5 7.25 -23.35 -7.70
N VAL A 6 8.24 -22.48 -7.78
CA VAL A 6 8.07 -21.05 -7.44
C VAL A 6 7.06 -20.40 -8.39
N ALA A 7 7.19 -20.60 -9.70
CA ALA A 7 6.24 -20.05 -10.68
C ALA A 7 4.82 -20.56 -10.45
N ALA A 8 4.65 -21.86 -10.17
CA ALA A 8 3.35 -22.43 -9.84
C ALA A 8 2.79 -21.86 -8.53
N GLY A 9 3.63 -21.69 -7.51
CA GLY A 9 3.25 -21.05 -6.24
C GLY A 9 2.78 -19.61 -6.42
N VAL A 10 3.48 -18.81 -7.23
CA VAL A 10 3.10 -17.44 -7.56
C VAL A 10 1.78 -17.42 -8.36
N ALA A 11 1.63 -18.30 -9.35
CA ALA A 11 0.41 -18.37 -10.16
C ALA A 11 -0.80 -18.77 -9.29
N LEU A 12 -0.68 -19.82 -8.49
CA LEU A 12 -1.75 -20.22 -7.55
C LEU A 12 -2.04 -19.14 -6.53
N GLY A 13 -1.00 -18.53 -5.96
CA GLY A 13 -1.16 -17.43 -5.02
C GLY A 13 -1.91 -16.24 -5.61
N THR A 14 -1.68 -15.93 -6.89
CA THR A 14 -2.37 -14.84 -7.60
C THR A 14 -3.82 -15.21 -7.96
N LEU A 15 -4.04 -16.46 -8.41
CA LEU A 15 -5.31 -16.91 -8.96
C LEU A 15 -6.27 -17.51 -7.91
N VAL A 16 -5.82 -17.78 -6.70
CA VAL A 16 -6.71 -18.21 -5.61
C VAL A 16 -7.17 -16.97 -4.85
N PRO A 17 -8.49 -16.66 -4.83
CA PRO A 17 -8.98 -15.44 -4.19
C PRO A 17 -8.85 -15.52 -2.67
N ARG A 18 -8.63 -14.38 -2.04
CA ARG A 18 -8.68 -14.22 -0.60
C ARG A 18 -9.49 -12.96 -0.25
N PRO A 19 -10.61 -13.07 0.49
CA PRO A 19 -11.16 -14.31 1.06
C PRO A 19 -11.69 -15.29 -0.01
N LEU A 20 -11.71 -16.59 0.33
CA LEU A 20 -12.25 -17.64 -0.56
C LEU A 20 -13.77 -17.53 -0.74
N PHE A 21 -14.48 -17.07 0.30
CA PHE A 21 -15.92 -16.90 0.35
C PHE A 21 -16.23 -15.54 0.98
N GLY A 22 -17.09 -14.75 0.32
CA GLY A 22 -17.45 -13.42 0.78
C GLY A 22 -16.51 -12.34 0.24
N GLY A 23 -16.93 -11.64 -0.81
CA GLY A 23 -16.48 -10.29 -1.12
C GLY A 23 -17.22 -9.28 -0.24
N ALA A 24 -16.95 -7.98 -0.42
CA ALA A 24 -17.71 -6.91 0.23
C ALA A 24 -19.21 -7.26 0.23
N ALA A 25 -19.85 -7.16 1.38
CA ALA A 25 -21.27 -7.53 1.51
C ALA A 25 -22.05 -6.80 0.42
N ALA A 26 -22.74 -7.56 -0.41
CA ALA A 26 -23.59 -6.99 -1.45
C ALA A 26 -24.67 -6.16 -0.76
N GLY A 27 -24.50 -4.83 -0.71
CA GLY A 27 -25.42 -3.92 -0.04
C GLY A 27 -24.76 -2.74 0.68
N ASP A 28 -23.47 -2.78 0.97
CA ASP A 28 -22.78 -1.61 1.53
C ASP A 28 -22.58 -0.57 0.41
N ALA A 29 -23.25 0.60 0.57
CA ALA A 29 -23.05 1.72 -0.33
C ALA A 29 -21.54 2.11 -0.32
N THR A 30 -20.92 2.13 -1.49
CA THR A 30 -19.57 2.66 -1.63
C THR A 30 -19.62 4.17 -1.48
N SER A 31 -19.07 4.70 -0.39
CA SER A 31 -19.07 6.13 -0.05
C SER A 31 -17.70 6.75 -0.05
N ARG A 32 -16.68 5.90 -0.04
CA ARG A 32 -15.26 6.27 0.00
C ARG A 32 -14.52 5.76 -1.23
N HIS A 33 -13.36 6.31 -1.50
CA HIS A 33 -12.45 5.75 -2.48
C HIS A 33 -11.02 5.74 -1.94
N ILE A 34 -10.21 4.88 -2.51
CA ILE A 34 -8.76 4.83 -2.30
C ILE A 34 -8.07 4.70 -3.64
N LEU A 35 -6.78 5.07 -3.67
CA LEU A 35 -5.95 4.83 -4.83
C LEU A 35 -4.85 3.82 -4.48
N VAL A 36 -4.50 2.98 -5.44
CA VAL A 36 -3.35 2.08 -5.36
C VAL A 36 -2.34 2.53 -6.40
N PHE A 37 -1.19 2.97 -5.93
CA PHE A 37 -0.07 3.32 -6.79
C PHE A 37 0.79 2.08 -7.03
N THR A 38 1.21 1.92 -8.27
CA THR A 38 2.01 0.77 -8.67
C THR A 38 3.21 1.23 -9.48
N ASN A 39 4.38 0.82 -9.05
CA ASN A 39 5.60 0.91 -9.83
C ASN A 39 6.16 -0.52 -10.09
N PRO A 40 7.25 -0.70 -10.85
CA PRO A 40 7.74 -2.04 -11.19
C PRO A 40 8.09 -2.94 -10.00
N ILE A 41 8.31 -2.40 -8.81
CA ILE A 41 8.77 -3.18 -7.64
C ILE A 41 7.92 -2.99 -6.39
N HIS A 42 7.07 -1.98 -6.33
CA HIS A 42 6.39 -1.55 -5.12
C HIS A 42 4.95 -1.12 -5.39
N THR A 43 4.11 -1.21 -4.37
CA THR A 43 2.76 -0.67 -4.38
C THR A 43 2.52 0.11 -3.09
N ASP A 44 1.83 1.26 -3.23
CA ASP A 44 1.42 2.13 -2.13
C ASP A 44 -0.09 2.31 -2.14
N ILE A 45 -0.65 2.67 -0.99
CA ILE A 45 -2.07 3.01 -0.84
C ILE A 45 -2.18 4.50 -0.54
N ALA A 46 -2.96 5.22 -1.33
CA ALA A 46 -3.31 6.60 -1.08
C ALA A 46 -4.74 6.70 -0.57
N VAL A 47 -4.90 7.31 0.60
CA VAL A 47 -6.21 7.59 1.21
C VAL A 47 -6.52 9.08 1.12
N PRO A 48 -7.75 9.48 0.73
CA PRO A 48 -8.14 10.88 0.72
C PRO A 48 -8.06 11.48 2.13
N ILE A 49 -7.53 12.69 2.22
CA ILE A 49 -7.42 13.43 3.48
C ILE A 49 -8.78 14.06 3.80
N ASP A 50 -9.29 13.78 4.99
CA ASP A 50 -10.39 14.48 5.66
C ASP A 50 -10.10 14.61 7.16
N ASP A 51 -11.00 15.23 7.91
CA ASP A 51 -10.83 15.48 9.34
C ASP A 51 -10.63 14.17 10.12
N GLY A 52 -11.35 13.10 9.77
CA GLY A 52 -11.20 11.79 10.42
C GLY A 52 -9.86 11.12 10.15
N VAL A 53 -9.33 11.29 8.94
CA VAL A 53 -7.99 10.78 8.56
C VAL A 53 -6.91 11.60 9.30
N LEU A 54 -7.05 12.92 9.38
CA LEU A 54 -6.13 13.77 10.12
C LEU A 54 -6.14 13.47 11.61
N GLU A 55 -7.31 13.25 12.21
CA GLU A 55 -7.43 12.84 13.62
C GLU A 55 -6.78 11.47 13.87
N LYS A 56 -7.01 10.52 12.97
CA LYS A 56 -6.45 9.16 13.09
C LYS A 56 -4.93 9.12 13.05
N PHE A 57 -4.33 9.99 12.23
CA PHE A 57 -2.89 10.08 12.00
C PHE A 57 -2.30 11.40 12.49
N ASP A 58 -2.82 11.96 13.58
CA ASP A 58 -2.41 13.24 14.16
C ASP A 58 -0.91 13.30 14.49
N PHE A 59 -0.33 12.16 14.89
CA PHE A 59 1.10 12.01 15.13
C PHE A 59 1.98 12.36 13.92
N LEU A 60 1.43 12.34 12.70
CA LEU A 60 2.18 12.74 11.50
C LEU A 60 2.50 14.23 11.51
N LEU A 61 1.59 15.08 12.00
CA LEU A 61 1.84 16.51 12.15
C LEU A 61 2.97 16.77 13.14
N ASP A 62 2.96 16.08 14.29
CA ASP A 62 4.03 16.15 15.30
C ASP A 62 5.37 15.67 14.75
N ALA A 63 5.32 14.69 13.82
CA ALA A 63 6.49 14.17 13.12
C ALA A 63 6.97 15.06 11.96
N GLY A 64 6.29 16.20 11.69
CA GLY A 64 6.65 17.16 10.65
C GLY A 64 6.16 16.79 9.25
N ILE A 65 5.21 15.86 9.12
CA ILE A 65 4.47 15.61 7.87
C ILE A 65 3.27 16.56 7.83
N GLN A 66 3.32 17.55 6.96
CA GLN A 66 2.32 18.64 6.89
C GLN A 66 1.03 18.16 6.17
N ALA A 67 0.35 17.17 6.75
CA ALA A 67 -0.85 16.58 6.16
C ALA A 67 -2.03 17.57 6.06
N ASP A 68 -2.00 18.66 6.79
CA ASP A 68 -2.98 19.75 6.82
C ASP A 68 -2.76 20.83 5.74
N LEU A 69 -1.74 20.66 4.87
CA LEU A 69 -1.50 21.60 3.77
C LEU A 69 -2.73 21.71 2.86
N PRO A 70 -3.15 22.93 2.46
CA PRO A 70 -4.31 23.13 1.57
C PRO A 70 -4.18 22.45 0.20
N THR A 71 -2.97 22.10 -0.22
CA THR A 71 -2.67 21.41 -1.48
C THR A 71 -2.61 19.90 -1.33
N ALA A 72 -2.50 19.37 -0.11
CA ALA A 72 -2.54 17.93 0.14
C ALA A 72 -3.97 17.40 -0.09
N ARG A 73 -4.06 16.27 -0.76
CA ARG A 73 -5.32 15.57 -1.06
C ARG A 73 -5.31 14.13 -0.58
N TYR A 74 -4.13 13.54 -0.55
CA TYR A 74 -3.95 12.14 -0.16
C TYR A 74 -2.76 11.99 0.77
N LEU A 75 -2.94 11.16 1.81
CA LEU A 75 -1.85 10.50 2.51
C LEU A 75 -1.52 9.20 1.75
N VAL A 76 -0.26 9.04 1.41
CA VAL A 76 0.25 7.86 0.69
C VAL A 76 1.05 7.03 1.66
N PHE A 77 0.69 5.75 1.79
CA PHE A 77 1.31 4.81 2.72
C PHE A 77 1.95 3.65 1.97
N GLY A 78 3.22 3.43 2.24
CA GLY A 78 3.97 2.27 1.81
C GLY A 78 4.59 1.54 3.00
N TRP A 79 4.72 0.22 2.91
CA TRP A 79 5.40 -0.61 3.88
C TRP A 79 6.48 -1.42 3.20
N GLY A 80 7.68 -1.48 3.78
CA GLY A 80 8.78 -2.17 3.11
C GLY A 80 9.99 -2.43 3.98
N SER A 81 11.03 -3.02 3.37
CA SER A 81 12.32 -3.32 3.98
C SER A 81 13.02 -2.04 4.42
N LYS A 82 13.39 -1.98 5.70
CA LYS A 82 14.13 -0.84 6.26
C LYS A 82 15.47 -0.65 5.57
N ALA A 83 16.22 -1.72 5.38
CA ALA A 83 17.53 -1.66 4.72
C ALA A 83 17.42 -1.20 3.26
N PHE A 84 16.38 -1.67 2.54
CA PHE A 84 16.18 -1.30 1.15
C PHE A 84 15.75 0.17 1.01
N TYR A 85 14.72 0.60 1.73
CA TYR A 85 14.21 1.97 1.66
C TYR A 85 15.26 3.01 2.09
N ILE A 86 15.94 2.76 3.21
CA ILE A 86 16.92 3.72 3.74
C ILE A 86 18.27 3.63 3.02
N GLY A 87 18.64 2.42 2.59
CA GLY A 87 19.95 2.17 1.95
C GLY A 87 19.99 2.37 0.44
N THR A 88 18.84 2.55 -0.22
CA THR A 88 18.72 2.63 -1.68
C THR A 88 17.77 3.77 -2.07
N PRO A 89 18.15 5.04 -1.86
CA PRO A 89 17.30 6.19 -2.18
C PRO A 89 16.94 6.28 -3.66
N THR A 90 17.83 5.81 -4.54
CA THR A 90 17.63 5.78 -5.99
C THR A 90 18.07 4.44 -6.59
N TRP A 91 17.49 4.06 -7.72
CA TRP A 91 17.82 2.84 -8.44
C TRP A 91 19.30 2.74 -8.85
N SER A 92 19.93 3.86 -9.14
CA SER A 92 21.35 3.93 -9.48
C SER A 92 22.28 3.60 -8.31
N GLU A 93 21.75 3.60 -7.09
CA GLU A 93 22.48 3.32 -5.85
C GLU A 93 22.21 1.92 -5.29
N LEU A 94 21.66 1.02 -6.09
CA LEU A 94 21.37 -0.36 -5.70
C LEU A 94 22.64 -1.06 -5.20
N LYS A 95 22.67 -1.39 -3.91
CA LYS A 95 23.77 -2.10 -3.26
C LYS A 95 23.35 -3.56 -2.99
N PRO A 96 24.28 -4.52 -3.13
CA PRO A 96 23.95 -5.93 -2.90
C PRO A 96 23.47 -6.25 -1.48
N ALA A 97 24.02 -5.58 -0.48
CA ALA A 97 23.69 -5.85 0.93
C ALA A 97 22.22 -5.52 1.30
N PRO A 98 21.65 -4.34 0.99
CA PRO A 98 20.22 -4.08 1.18
C PRO A 98 19.31 -5.03 0.42
N VAL A 99 19.67 -5.41 -0.80
CA VAL A 99 18.91 -6.40 -1.59
C VAL A 99 18.93 -7.76 -0.90
N LEU A 100 20.07 -8.21 -0.41
CA LEU A 100 20.19 -9.48 0.29
C LEU A 100 19.40 -9.47 1.62
N ALA A 101 19.46 -8.37 2.38
CA ALA A 101 18.66 -8.20 3.60
C ALA A 101 17.17 -8.30 3.30
N ALA A 102 16.69 -7.61 2.28
CA ALA A 102 15.29 -7.68 1.84
C ALA A 102 14.86 -9.08 1.38
N LEU A 103 15.78 -9.89 0.84
CA LEU A 103 15.48 -11.28 0.44
C LEU A 103 15.47 -12.26 1.62
N THR A 104 16.14 -11.95 2.73
CA THR A 104 16.24 -12.83 3.90
C THR A 104 15.25 -12.44 5.00
N LEU A 105 15.67 -11.61 5.94
CA LEU A 105 14.83 -11.11 7.04
C LEU A 105 15.32 -9.71 7.42
N ASP A 106 14.46 -8.72 7.28
CA ASP A 106 14.77 -7.34 7.60
C ASP A 106 13.69 -6.73 8.51
N ASN A 107 14.04 -5.66 9.20
CA ASN A 107 13.05 -4.81 9.82
C ASN A 107 12.22 -4.11 8.74
N SER A 108 11.02 -3.72 9.11
CA SER A 108 10.14 -2.98 8.22
C SER A 108 10.05 -1.51 8.62
N VAL A 109 9.70 -0.68 7.65
CA VAL A 109 9.34 0.72 7.87
C VAL A 109 8.05 1.05 7.11
N MET A 110 7.31 2.01 7.68
CA MET A 110 6.27 2.74 6.95
C MET A 110 6.92 3.94 6.27
N HIS A 111 6.64 4.11 4.99
CA HIS A 111 6.88 5.35 4.26
C HIS A 111 5.56 6.11 4.16
N VAL A 112 5.56 7.36 4.55
CA VAL A 112 4.39 8.26 4.43
C VAL A 112 4.78 9.43 3.55
N ASP A 113 3.98 9.69 2.53
CA ASP A 113 4.15 10.82 1.61
C ASP A 113 2.81 11.56 1.42
N LEU A 114 2.87 12.79 0.93
CA LEU A 114 1.73 13.61 0.59
C LEU A 114 1.57 13.70 -0.93
N ALA A 115 0.35 13.47 -1.40
CA ALA A 115 0.02 13.73 -2.79
C ALA A 115 -1.08 14.80 -2.88
N GLY A 116 -0.95 15.66 -3.91
CA GLY A 116 -1.99 16.60 -4.32
C GLY A 116 -3.08 15.95 -5.14
N GLU A 117 -3.75 16.75 -5.96
CA GLU A 117 -4.78 16.24 -6.89
C GLU A 117 -4.16 15.29 -7.93
N ILE A 118 -4.81 14.17 -8.12
CA ILE A 118 -4.36 13.11 -9.04
C ILE A 118 -5.37 12.99 -10.17
N ALA A 119 -4.94 13.42 -11.36
CA ALA A 119 -5.77 13.27 -12.56
C ALA A 119 -5.85 11.78 -12.95
N LEU A 120 -7.04 11.28 -13.16
CA LEU A 120 -7.30 9.91 -13.62
C LEU A 120 -7.97 9.93 -15.01
N PRO A 121 -7.74 8.93 -15.86
CA PRO A 121 -6.99 7.70 -15.62
C PRO A 121 -5.47 7.85 -15.75
N GLN A 122 -4.71 7.07 -14.99
CA GLN A 122 -3.26 6.92 -15.12
C GLN A 122 -2.88 5.42 -15.11
N PRO A 123 -1.93 4.97 -15.95
CA PRO A 123 -1.58 3.55 -16.03
C PRO A 123 -1.03 2.95 -14.72
N THR A 124 -0.45 3.82 -13.86
CA THR A 124 0.17 3.42 -12.60
C THR A 124 -0.72 3.63 -11.38
N VAL A 125 -1.95 4.08 -11.58
CA VAL A 125 -2.89 4.39 -10.49
C VAL A 125 -4.22 3.69 -10.74
N SER A 126 -4.64 2.87 -9.80
CA SER A 126 -5.96 2.23 -9.79
C SER A 126 -6.81 2.82 -8.68
N ARG A 127 -8.06 3.20 -9.01
CA ARG A 127 -9.04 3.67 -8.03
C ARG A 127 -10.01 2.55 -7.69
N PHE A 128 -10.28 2.40 -6.40
CA PHE A 128 -11.30 1.48 -5.87
C PHE A 128 -12.26 2.25 -4.98
N ASP A 129 -13.55 2.07 -5.24
CA ASP A 129 -14.60 2.58 -4.36
C ASP A 129 -14.93 1.49 -3.32
N ILE A 130 -15.00 1.89 -2.05
CA ILE A 130 -15.14 1.01 -0.89
C ILE A 130 -16.20 1.54 0.06
N SER A 131 -16.69 0.71 0.97
CA SER A 131 -17.63 1.13 2.01
C SER A 131 -16.94 1.96 3.10
N GLU A 132 -17.73 2.72 3.86
CA GLU A 132 -17.23 3.46 5.04
C GLU A 132 -16.60 2.51 6.07
N ALA A 133 -17.20 1.36 6.32
CA ALA A 133 -16.67 0.35 7.23
C ALA A 133 -15.34 -0.24 6.72
N GLY A 134 -15.23 -0.49 5.39
CA GLY A 134 -13.99 -0.93 4.76
C GLY A 134 -12.91 0.13 4.85
N PHE A 135 -13.27 1.41 4.66
CA PHE A 135 -12.33 2.52 4.81
C PHE A 135 -11.81 2.63 6.25
N ALA A 136 -12.68 2.59 7.25
CA ALA A 136 -12.28 2.59 8.66
C ALA A 136 -11.36 1.42 9.01
N SER A 137 -11.69 0.20 8.56
CA SER A 137 -10.86 -0.99 8.78
C SER A 137 -9.50 -0.90 8.09
N LEU A 138 -9.43 -0.28 6.92
CA LEU A 138 -8.16 0.01 6.22
C LEU A 138 -7.30 0.97 7.04
N LEU A 139 -7.88 2.06 7.53
CA LEU A 139 -7.15 3.03 8.37
C LEU A 139 -6.63 2.39 9.65
N ASP A 140 -7.44 1.54 10.31
CA ASP A 140 -7.01 0.78 11.51
C ASP A 140 -5.84 -0.15 11.21
N PHE A 141 -5.87 -0.83 10.06
CA PHE A 141 -4.77 -1.69 9.62
C PHE A 141 -3.49 -0.89 9.36
N ILE A 142 -3.59 0.22 8.64
CA ILE A 142 -2.45 1.11 8.36
C ILE A 142 -1.88 1.65 9.68
N ASP A 143 -2.72 2.15 10.57
CA ASP A 143 -2.33 2.68 11.86
C ASP A 143 -1.62 1.63 12.74
N SER A 144 -2.15 0.40 12.76
CA SER A 144 -1.53 -0.73 13.48
C SER A 144 -0.19 -1.18 12.89
N SER A 145 0.16 -0.77 11.68
CA SER A 145 1.43 -1.09 11.04
C SER A 145 2.60 -0.24 11.56
N PHE A 146 2.33 0.90 12.18
CA PHE A 146 3.37 1.71 12.81
C PHE A 146 3.83 1.08 14.13
N GLU A 147 5.15 1.03 14.34
CA GLU A 147 5.71 0.64 15.63
C GLU A 147 5.56 1.80 16.63
N ARG A 148 5.04 1.48 17.83
CA ARG A 148 4.84 2.45 18.90
C ARG A 148 5.75 2.14 20.06
N GLY A 149 6.72 3.03 20.31
CA GLY A 149 7.54 3.03 21.52
C GLY A 149 6.86 3.75 22.69
N SER A 150 7.61 3.94 23.76
CA SER A 150 7.15 4.71 24.95
C SER A 150 6.82 6.17 24.65
N ALA A 151 7.37 6.74 23.59
CA ALA A 151 7.12 8.10 23.10
C ALA A 151 6.13 8.15 21.91
N GLY A 152 5.37 7.08 21.67
CA GLY A 152 4.47 6.96 20.53
C GLY A 152 5.18 6.56 19.25
N VAL A 153 4.59 6.93 18.10
CA VAL A 153 5.17 6.74 16.77
C VAL A 153 6.25 7.79 16.54
N GLN A 154 7.44 7.36 16.10
CA GLN A 154 8.56 8.26 15.92
C GLN A 154 9.05 8.22 14.47
N ARG A 155 9.24 9.40 13.87
CA ARG A 155 9.88 9.54 12.55
C ARG A 155 11.36 9.18 12.64
N ILE A 156 11.86 8.44 11.65
CA ILE A 156 13.28 8.12 11.53
C ILE A 156 14.02 9.40 11.10
N PRO A 157 14.96 9.92 11.93
CA PRO A 157 15.61 11.20 11.64
C PRO A 157 16.50 11.15 10.39
N GLY A 158 16.47 12.23 9.59
CA GLY A 158 17.37 12.39 8.46
C GLY A 158 17.09 11.48 7.26
N VAL A 159 15.94 10.81 7.23
CA VAL A 159 15.52 9.95 6.12
C VAL A 159 14.26 10.49 5.49
N ALA A 160 14.33 10.84 4.22
CA ALA A 160 13.22 11.27 3.36
C ALA A 160 13.65 11.17 1.90
N TYR A 161 12.71 11.01 0.99
CA TYR A 161 12.95 11.08 -0.46
C TYR A 161 12.67 12.48 -1.02
N GLY A 162 11.80 13.22 -0.38
CA GLY A 162 11.39 14.57 -0.78
C GLY A 162 11.19 15.50 0.40
N ALA A 163 10.41 16.55 0.17
CA ALA A 163 10.14 17.59 1.17
C ALA A 163 8.95 17.25 2.08
N TYR A 164 8.08 16.35 1.64
CA TYR A 164 6.78 16.10 2.25
C TYR A 164 6.58 14.65 2.71
N ASP A 165 7.64 13.84 2.66
CA ASP A 165 7.61 12.44 3.07
C ASP A 165 8.42 12.17 4.34
N GLY A 166 8.23 10.99 4.90
CA GLY A 166 9.01 10.53 6.05
C GLY A 166 8.89 9.03 6.27
N PHE A 167 9.83 8.51 7.04
CA PHE A 167 9.91 7.10 7.38
C PHE A 167 9.72 6.89 8.87
N PHE A 168 9.03 5.79 9.22
CA PHE A 168 8.70 5.40 10.57
C PHE A 168 8.99 3.93 10.76
N ASP A 169 9.47 3.52 11.94
CA ASP A 169 9.61 2.10 12.23
C ASP A 169 8.24 1.41 12.19
N ALA A 170 8.19 0.19 11.64
CA ALA A 170 6.96 -0.52 11.42
C ALA A 170 6.95 -1.90 12.06
N ASN A 171 5.75 -2.36 12.41
CA ASN A 171 5.50 -3.70 12.89
C ASN A 171 5.68 -4.73 11.74
N GLY A 172 6.15 -5.92 12.11
CA GLY A 172 6.40 -7.01 11.18
C GLY A 172 7.84 -7.08 10.70
N LYS A 173 8.14 -8.17 10.00
CA LYS A 173 9.45 -8.41 9.39
C LYS A 173 9.29 -8.56 7.90
N PHE A 174 10.11 -7.84 7.16
CA PHE A 174 10.16 -7.93 5.70
C PHE A 174 11.01 -9.13 5.27
N ASN A 175 10.55 -9.85 4.26
CA ASN A 175 11.31 -10.91 3.59
C ASN A 175 10.73 -11.19 2.20
N ALA A 176 11.37 -12.07 1.44
CA ALA A 176 10.95 -12.42 0.07
C ALA A 176 9.51 -12.98 -0.04
N LEU A 177 8.95 -13.54 1.04
CA LEU A 177 7.59 -14.10 1.05
C LEU A 177 6.56 -13.10 1.60
N ALA A 178 6.99 -12.20 2.48
CA ALA A 178 6.19 -11.18 3.13
C ALA A 178 6.77 -9.79 2.82
N GLY A 179 6.56 -9.32 1.60
CA GLY A 179 7.03 -8.03 1.09
C GLY A 179 5.95 -6.96 1.03
N CYS A 180 6.30 -5.80 0.46
CA CYS A 180 5.41 -4.65 0.33
C CYS A 180 4.07 -5.00 -0.32
N ASN A 181 4.07 -5.75 -1.43
CA ASN A 181 2.85 -6.09 -2.15
C ASN A 181 1.94 -7.05 -1.36
N THR A 182 2.50 -7.89 -0.49
CA THR A 182 1.71 -8.73 0.42
C THR A 182 1.08 -7.93 1.55
N TRP A 183 1.78 -6.90 2.06
CA TRP A 183 1.23 -5.93 3.01
C TRP A 183 0.10 -5.13 2.36
N THR A 184 0.35 -4.56 1.17
CA THR A 184 -0.69 -3.82 0.42
C THR A 184 -1.91 -4.71 0.15
N ALA A 185 -1.71 -5.98 -0.26
CA ALA A 185 -2.81 -6.92 -0.43
C ALA A 185 -3.58 -7.18 0.89
N ALA A 186 -2.89 -7.24 2.03
CA ALA A 186 -3.54 -7.40 3.34
C ALA A 186 -4.37 -6.16 3.70
N ALA A 187 -3.82 -4.96 3.52
CA ALA A 187 -4.51 -3.69 3.73
C ALA A 187 -5.78 -3.57 2.85
N LEU A 188 -5.67 -3.90 1.56
CA LEU A 188 -6.79 -3.86 0.63
C LEU A 188 -7.90 -4.85 0.99
N ARG A 189 -7.55 -6.01 1.59
CA ARG A 189 -8.57 -6.93 2.13
C ARG A 189 -9.32 -6.36 3.32
N GLN A 190 -8.66 -5.55 4.19
CA GLN A 190 -9.38 -4.81 5.24
C GLN A 190 -10.34 -3.78 4.65
N ALA A 191 -10.00 -3.20 3.52
CA ALA A 191 -10.90 -2.33 2.76
C ALA A 191 -12.10 -3.05 2.12
N GLY A 192 -12.20 -4.39 2.26
CA GLY A 192 -13.26 -5.20 1.67
C GLY A 192 -12.96 -5.68 0.24
N LEU A 193 -11.77 -5.40 -0.29
CA LEU A 193 -11.38 -5.87 -1.62
C LEU A 193 -10.89 -7.32 -1.58
N THR A 194 -11.08 -8.02 -2.69
CA THR A 194 -10.55 -9.38 -2.87
C THR A 194 -9.21 -9.31 -3.60
N THR A 195 -8.20 -9.98 -3.06
CA THR A 195 -6.88 -10.12 -3.68
C THR A 195 -6.56 -11.60 -3.93
N GLY A 196 -5.45 -11.88 -4.58
CA GLY A 196 -4.89 -13.22 -4.56
C GLY A 196 -4.46 -13.61 -3.14
N TRP A 197 -4.33 -14.92 -2.91
CA TRP A 197 -3.88 -15.47 -1.63
C TRP A 197 -2.47 -15.00 -1.27
N TRP A 198 -1.59 -14.91 -2.28
CA TRP A 198 -0.21 -14.44 -2.15
C TRP A 198 0.22 -13.65 -3.38
N ASN A 199 0.57 -12.39 -3.17
CA ASN A 199 0.93 -11.43 -4.20
C ASN A 199 2.34 -10.88 -3.94
N PRO A 200 3.42 -11.61 -4.31
CA PRO A 200 4.78 -11.18 -4.01
C PRO A 200 5.28 -10.03 -4.91
N LEU A 201 4.64 -9.82 -6.06
CA LEU A 201 5.04 -8.81 -7.04
C LEU A 201 3.91 -7.80 -7.30
N PRO A 202 4.22 -6.55 -7.68
CA PRO A 202 3.20 -5.57 -8.07
C PRO A 202 2.27 -6.09 -9.17
N ALA A 203 2.83 -6.72 -10.20
CA ALA A 203 2.06 -7.29 -11.30
C ALA A 203 1.06 -8.35 -10.83
N THR A 204 1.45 -9.23 -9.89
CA THR A 204 0.56 -10.26 -9.36
C THR A 204 -0.56 -9.67 -8.51
N LEU A 205 -0.28 -8.60 -7.75
CA LEU A 205 -1.31 -7.87 -7.02
C LEU A 205 -2.28 -7.19 -7.98
N ASN A 206 -1.79 -6.46 -8.97
CA ASN A 206 -2.64 -5.78 -9.96
C ASN A 206 -3.52 -6.77 -10.74
N TRP A 207 -2.96 -7.90 -11.15
CA TRP A 207 -3.75 -8.93 -11.82
C TRP A 207 -4.86 -9.48 -10.94
N SER A 208 -4.58 -9.79 -9.69
CA SER A 208 -5.59 -10.30 -8.76
C SER A 208 -6.66 -9.23 -8.47
N LEU A 209 -6.27 -7.96 -8.29
CA LEU A 209 -7.21 -6.86 -8.13
C LEU A 209 -8.12 -6.71 -9.34
N GLY A 210 -7.57 -6.75 -10.56
CA GLY A 210 -8.35 -6.68 -11.80
C GLY A 210 -9.27 -7.89 -12.03
N LEU A 211 -8.89 -9.08 -11.52
CA LEU A 211 -9.70 -10.29 -11.64
C LEU A 211 -10.92 -10.28 -10.70
N TYR A 212 -10.74 -9.78 -9.49
CA TYR A 212 -11.73 -9.94 -8.42
C TYR A 212 -12.50 -8.67 -8.07
N ASN A 213 -11.98 -7.49 -8.47
CA ASN A 213 -12.63 -6.22 -8.20
C ASN A 213 -12.79 -5.44 -9.50
N ARG A 214 -13.72 -4.51 -9.54
CA ARG A 214 -13.89 -3.59 -10.67
C ARG A 214 -13.28 -2.24 -10.26
N PRO A 215 -12.10 -1.86 -10.81
CA PRO A 215 -11.59 -0.50 -10.60
C PRO A 215 -12.57 0.51 -11.19
N SER A 216 -12.94 1.53 -10.42
CA SER A 216 -13.91 2.55 -10.84
C SER A 216 -13.39 3.45 -11.98
N SER A 217 -12.06 3.47 -12.20
CA SER A 217 -11.44 4.23 -13.28
C SER A 217 -11.31 3.49 -14.60
N PHE A 218 -11.64 2.20 -14.65
CA PHE A 218 -11.65 1.41 -15.87
C PHE A 218 -13.07 1.38 -16.45
N GLN A 219 -13.50 2.46 -17.14
CA GLN A 219 -14.55 2.37 -18.13
C GLN A 219 -13.89 1.97 -19.48
N PRO A 220 -14.03 0.73 -19.95
CA PRO A 220 -13.74 0.42 -21.33
C PRO A 220 -14.76 1.20 -22.15
N GLY A 221 -14.27 2.13 -22.99
CA GLY A 221 -14.98 3.01 -23.88
C GLY A 221 -16.47 2.78 -24.04
N GLY A 222 -17.27 3.59 -23.40
CA GLY A 222 -18.66 3.79 -23.79
C GLY A 222 -18.66 4.49 -25.13
N VAL A 223 -18.86 3.75 -26.19
CA VAL A 223 -19.40 4.29 -27.46
C VAL A 223 -20.79 4.77 -27.09
N GLN A 224 -20.95 6.06 -26.89
CA GLN A 224 -22.29 6.67 -26.89
C GLN A 224 -22.82 6.67 -28.32
N PRO A 225 -24.10 6.31 -28.52
CA PRO A 225 -24.74 6.31 -29.82
C PRO A 225 -24.90 7.71 -30.40
#